data_74650422f1a3b3d7e2add18c357fafb8
#
_entry.id   74650422f1a3b3d7e2add18c357fafb8
#
_cell.length_a   1.000
_cell.length_b   1.000
_cell.length_c   1.000
_cell.angle_alpha   90.00
_cell.angle_beta   90.00
_cell.angle_gamma   90.00
#
_symmetry.space_group_name_H-M   'P 1'
#
loop_
_entity.id
_entity.type
_entity.pdbx_description
1 polymer ?
#
loop_
_entity_poly.entity_id
_entity_poly.type
_entity_poly.pdbx_seq_one_letter_code
_entity_poly.pdbx_strand_id
1 'polypeptide(L)'
;FAVVADEVRNLAHRAQESAQQIQKMIEELQIGAREAVATMTESQRYSLESVEIANRAGERLGSVTSRIGEIDSMNQSVATATEEQTAVVDSLNMDITEINT
;
A
#
# COMPACT_ATOMS: atom_id res chain seq x y z
N PHE A 1 -35.95 20.72 -62.06
CA PHE A 1 -35.22 21.73 -61.25
C PHE A 1 -35.68 21.72 -59.79
N ALA A 2 -37.02 21.65 -59.55
CA ALA A 2 -37.54 21.60 -58.18
C ALA A 2 -37.10 20.36 -57.40
N VAL A 3 -37.05 19.25 -58.08
CA VAL A 3 -36.61 17.95 -57.47
C VAL A 3 -35.12 18.02 -57.04
N VAL A 4 -34.29 18.63 -57.89
CA VAL A 4 -32.85 18.80 -57.59
C VAL A 4 -32.65 19.76 -56.42
N ALA A 5 -33.41 20.86 -56.40
CA ALA A 5 -33.35 21.82 -55.30
C ALA A 5 -33.80 21.22 -53.98
N ASP A 6 -34.85 20.40 -53.99
CA ASP A 6 -35.33 19.70 -52.80
C ASP A 6 -34.32 18.67 -52.31
N GLU A 7 -33.67 17.96 -53.20
CA GLU A 7 -32.64 16.96 -52.87
C GLU A 7 -31.41 17.65 -52.29
N VAL A 8 -30.97 18.78 -52.84
CA VAL A 8 -29.86 19.55 -52.30
C VAL A 8 -30.19 20.06 -50.90
N ARG A 9 -31.40 20.57 -50.69
CA ARG A 9 -31.84 21.01 -49.38
C ARG A 9 -31.86 19.88 -48.36
N ASN A 10 -32.39 18.74 -48.75
CA ASN A 10 -32.40 17.54 -47.90
C ASN A 10 -30.98 17.09 -47.55
N LEU A 11 -30.09 17.07 -48.52
CA LEU A 11 -28.70 16.72 -48.33
C LEU A 11 -28.00 17.71 -47.38
N ALA A 12 -28.25 19.00 -47.53
CA ALA A 12 -27.72 20.03 -46.64
C ALA A 12 -28.21 19.83 -45.21
N HIS A 13 -29.48 19.48 -45.04
CA HIS A 13 -30.08 19.22 -43.73
C HIS A 13 -29.46 18.01 -43.06
N ARG A 14 -29.28 16.93 -43.82
CA ARG A 14 -28.62 15.71 -43.34
C ARG A 14 -27.17 15.97 -42.97
N ALA A 15 -26.46 16.76 -43.76
CA ALA A 15 -25.09 17.14 -43.47
C ALA A 15 -25.00 17.94 -42.15
N GLN A 16 -25.94 18.85 -41.93
CA GLN A 16 -26.01 19.66 -40.71
C GLN A 16 -26.29 18.77 -39.48
N GLU A 17 -27.24 17.85 -39.59
CA GLU A 17 -27.52 16.88 -38.51
C GLU A 17 -26.31 16.02 -38.19
N SER A 18 -25.63 15.50 -39.22
CA SER A 18 -24.43 14.73 -39.05
C SER A 18 -23.32 15.53 -38.38
N ALA A 19 -23.14 16.78 -38.75
CA ALA A 19 -22.18 17.67 -38.14
C ALA A 19 -22.48 17.90 -36.65
N GLN A 20 -23.75 18.07 -36.29
CA GLN A 20 -24.19 18.23 -34.92
C GLN A 20 -23.94 16.97 -34.11
N GLN A 21 -24.18 15.80 -34.67
CA GLN A 21 -23.88 14.51 -34.01
C GLN A 21 -22.39 14.33 -33.77
N ILE A 22 -21.57 14.68 -34.74
CA ILE A 22 -20.09 14.62 -34.60
C ILE A 22 -19.65 15.57 -33.51
N GLN A 23 -20.17 16.79 -33.46
CA GLN A 23 -19.82 17.75 -32.42
C GLN A 23 -20.18 17.23 -31.02
N LYS A 24 -21.34 16.62 -30.88
CA LYS A 24 -21.79 16.01 -29.64
C LYS A 24 -20.85 14.87 -29.23
N MET A 25 -20.44 14.04 -30.17
CA MET A 25 -19.51 12.95 -29.94
C MET A 25 -18.15 13.47 -29.50
N ILE A 26 -17.67 14.56 -30.08
CA ILE A 26 -16.40 15.20 -29.69
C ILE A 26 -16.48 15.73 -28.26
N GLU A 27 -17.60 16.39 -27.91
CA GLU A 27 -17.80 16.90 -26.55
C GLU A 27 -17.82 15.76 -25.52
N GLU A 28 -18.51 14.68 -25.81
CA GLU A 28 -18.54 13.48 -24.96
C GLU A 28 -17.13 12.86 -24.81
N LEU A 29 -16.39 12.81 -25.91
CA LEU A 29 -15.03 12.32 -25.92
C LEU A 29 -14.10 13.18 -25.06
N GLN A 30 -14.24 14.49 -25.14
CA GLN A 30 -13.46 15.43 -24.32
C GLN A 30 -13.77 15.27 -22.84
N ILE A 31 -15.04 15.11 -22.48
CA ILE A 31 -15.45 14.86 -21.11
C ILE A 31 -14.85 13.54 -20.61
N GLY A 32 -14.98 12.49 -21.39
CA GLY A 32 -14.42 11.18 -21.06
C GLY A 32 -12.90 11.21 -20.88
N ALA A 33 -12.22 11.97 -21.76
CA ALA A 33 -10.76 12.13 -21.66
C ALA A 33 -10.36 12.86 -20.38
N ARG A 34 -11.07 13.90 -19.99
CA ARG A 34 -10.82 14.64 -18.74
C ARG A 34 -11.05 13.76 -17.52
N GLU A 35 -12.12 12.98 -17.53
CA GLU A 35 -12.42 12.03 -16.45
C GLU A 35 -11.33 10.97 -16.35
N ALA A 36 -10.86 10.47 -17.49
CA ALA A 36 -9.77 9.50 -17.51
C ALA A 36 -8.47 10.06 -16.92
N VAL A 37 -8.13 11.30 -17.28
CA VAL A 37 -6.96 11.99 -16.74
C VAL A 37 -7.10 12.19 -15.22
N ALA A 38 -8.28 12.61 -14.77
CA ALA A 38 -8.56 12.79 -13.34
C ALA A 38 -8.41 11.47 -12.58
N THR A 39 -8.93 10.38 -13.11
CA THR A 39 -8.81 9.04 -12.53
C THR A 39 -7.36 8.59 -12.49
N MET A 40 -6.61 8.82 -13.55
CA MET A 40 -5.17 8.48 -13.60
C MET A 40 -4.36 9.27 -12.57
N THR A 41 -4.65 10.55 -12.41
CA THR A 41 -3.99 11.41 -11.42
C THR A 41 -4.27 10.90 -10.00
N GLU A 42 -5.51 10.55 -9.72
CA GLU A 42 -5.89 9.99 -8.43
C GLU A 42 -5.24 8.63 -8.18
N SER A 43 -5.22 7.77 -9.19
CA SER A 43 -4.53 6.47 -9.11
C SER A 43 -3.04 6.63 -8.82
N GLN A 44 -2.41 7.62 -9.43
CA GLN A 44 -1.00 7.93 -9.19
C GLN A 44 -0.78 8.37 -7.74
N ARG A 45 -1.67 9.19 -7.20
CA ARG A 45 -1.63 9.60 -5.80
C ARG A 45 -1.76 8.42 -4.85
N TYR A 46 -2.69 7.53 -5.10
CA TYR A 46 -2.84 6.30 -4.31
C TYR A 46 -1.62 5.39 -4.39
N SER A 47 -1.01 5.29 -5.57
CA SER A 47 0.23 4.52 -5.74
C SER A 47 1.36 5.07 -4.89
N LEU A 48 1.53 6.39 -4.86
CA LEU A 48 2.54 7.05 -4.03
C LEU A 48 2.27 6.84 -2.54
N GLU A 49 1.01 6.94 -2.11
CA GLU A 49 0.61 6.64 -0.73
C GLU A 49 0.90 5.19 -0.37
N SER A 50 0.63 4.26 -1.28
CA SER A 50 0.90 2.84 -1.07
C SER A 50 2.38 2.56 -0.89
N VAL A 51 3.24 3.21 -1.67
CA VAL A 51 4.70 3.10 -1.53
C VAL A 51 5.13 3.63 -0.17
N GLU A 52 4.59 4.76 0.27
CA GLU A 52 4.90 5.33 1.59
C GLU A 52 4.47 4.40 2.72
N ILE A 53 3.29 3.81 2.63
CA ILE A 53 2.80 2.83 3.60
C ILE A 53 3.70 1.60 3.63
N ALA A 54 4.10 1.10 2.47
CA ALA A 54 5.02 -0.05 2.37
C ALA A 54 6.38 0.26 3.01
N ASN A 55 6.90 1.46 2.79
CA ASN A 55 8.16 1.89 3.40
C ASN A 55 8.06 1.97 4.92
N ARG A 56 6.95 2.51 5.44
CA ARG A 56 6.70 2.57 6.89
C ARG A 56 6.54 1.17 7.48
N ALA A 57 5.87 0.28 6.79
CA ALA A 57 5.75 -1.12 7.22
C ALA A 57 7.12 -1.79 7.29
N GLY A 58 7.97 -1.54 6.29
CA GLY A 58 9.35 -2.04 6.28
C GLY A 58 10.16 -1.53 7.45
N GLU A 59 10.05 -0.25 7.79
CA GLU A 59 10.73 0.34 8.95
C GLU A 59 10.25 -0.28 10.26
N ARG A 60 8.94 -0.48 10.42
CA ARG A 60 8.37 -1.13 11.60
C ARG A 60 8.80 -2.57 11.74
N LEU A 61 8.89 -3.30 10.63
CA LEU A 61 9.42 -4.66 10.63
C LEU A 61 10.89 -4.68 11.05
N GLY A 62 11.68 -3.71 10.60
CA GLY A 62 13.04 -3.53 11.04
C GLY A 62 13.15 -3.31 12.55
N SER A 63 12.25 -2.48 13.10
CA SER A 63 12.17 -2.24 14.56
C SER A 63 11.79 -3.51 15.33
N VAL A 64 10.84 -4.28 14.80
CA VAL A 64 10.44 -5.56 15.39
C VAL A 64 11.62 -6.54 15.40
N THR A 65 12.34 -6.66 14.30
CA THR A 65 13.53 -7.51 14.19
C THR A 65 14.58 -7.10 15.20
N SER A 66 14.81 -5.81 15.38
CA SER A 66 15.74 -5.28 16.37
C SER A 66 15.33 -5.66 17.80
N ARG A 67 14.04 -5.54 18.13
CA ARG A 67 13.49 -5.91 19.44
C ARG A 67 13.59 -7.41 19.68
N ILE A 68 13.40 -8.22 18.66
CA ILE A 68 13.60 -9.68 18.76
C ILE A 68 15.06 -10.00 19.11
N GLY A 69 16.01 -9.29 18.52
CA GLY A 69 17.41 -9.40 18.86
C GLY A 69 17.70 -9.03 20.32
N GLU A 70 17.07 -7.96 20.82
CA GLU A 70 17.18 -7.58 22.24
C GLU A 70 16.60 -8.65 23.17
N ILE A 71 15.45 -9.22 22.82
CA ILE A 71 14.82 -10.30 23.60
C ILE A 71 15.73 -11.52 23.61
N ASP A 72 16.34 -11.87 22.50
CA ASP A 72 17.29 -12.98 22.43
C ASP A 72 18.48 -12.76 23.36
N SER A 73 19.03 -11.53 23.37
CA SER A 73 20.10 -11.16 24.30
C SER A 73 19.67 -11.25 25.76
N MET A 74 18.45 -10.78 26.06
CA MET A 74 17.89 -10.89 27.41
C MET A 74 17.68 -12.34 27.83
N ASN A 75 17.23 -13.19 26.91
CA ASN A 75 17.07 -14.63 27.18
C ASN A 75 18.40 -15.28 27.49
N GLN A 76 19.47 -14.92 26.80
CA GLN A 76 20.81 -15.40 27.08
C GLN A 76 21.28 -14.95 28.47
N SER A 77 20.99 -13.70 28.83
CA SER A 77 21.31 -13.18 30.18
C SER A 77 20.51 -13.90 31.26
N VAL A 78 19.23 -14.19 31.02
CA VAL A 78 18.41 -14.96 31.97
C VAL A 78 18.94 -16.38 32.12
N ALA A 79 19.33 -17.02 31.02
CA ALA A 79 19.92 -18.37 31.08
C ALA A 79 21.20 -18.38 31.89
N THR A 80 22.08 -17.41 31.70
CA THR A 80 23.32 -17.27 32.48
C THR A 80 23.01 -17.02 33.95
N ALA A 81 22.08 -16.16 34.30
CA ALA A 81 21.66 -15.91 35.66
C ALA A 81 21.06 -17.15 36.32
N THR A 82 20.30 -17.94 35.58
CA THR A 82 19.74 -19.19 36.04
C THR A 82 20.84 -20.23 36.37
N GLU A 83 21.84 -20.31 35.50
CA GLU A 83 23.02 -21.19 35.76
C GLU A 83 23.77 -20.75 37.02
N GLU A 84 24.00 -19.46 37.21
CA GLU A 84 24.62 -18.91 38.39
C GLU A 84 23.83 -19.22 39.67
N GLN A 85 22.51 -19.06 39.61
CA GLN A 85 21.62 -19.39 40.73
C GLN A 85 21.66 -20.87 41.07
N THR A 86 21.67 -21.72 40.05
CA THR A 86 21.80 -23.17 40.24
C THR A 86 23.10 -23.51 40.97
N ALA A 87 24.21 -22.89 40.58
CA ALA A 87 25.51 -23.07 41.23
C ALA A 87 25.48 -22.61 42.69
N VAL A 88 24.83 -21.46 42.98
CA VAL A 88 24.66 -20.94 44.34
C VAL A 88 23.82 -21.88 45.19
N VAL A 89 22.72 -22.39 44.67
CA VAL A 89 21.86 -23.36 45.37
C VAL A 89 22.62 -24.64 45.68
N ASP A 90 23.41 -25.16 44.76
CA ASP A 90 24.25 -26.33 44.97
C ASP A 90 25.28 -26.09 46.05
N SER A 91 25.94 -24.92 46.07
CA SER A 91 26.88 -24.53 47.12
C SER A 91 26.21 -24.45 48.49
N LEU A 92 24.99 -23.88 48.56
CA LEU A 92 24.22 -23.83 49.81
C LEU A 92 23.84 -25.19 50.30
N ASN A 93 23.48 -26.11 49.43
CA ASN A 93 23.19 -27.49 49.79
C ASN A 93 24.42 -28.22 50.36
N MET A 94 25.57 -28.00 49.79
CA MET A 94 26.83 -28.52 50.30
C MET A 94 27.15 -27.95 51.69
N ASP A 95 26.99 -26.65 51.89
CA ASP A 95 27.24 -25.99 53.17
C ASP A 95 26.28 -26.50 54.26
N ILE A 96 25.00 -26.66 53.91
CA ILE A 96 24.00 -27.20 54.84
C ILE A 96 24.36 -28.65 55.21
N THR A 97 24.79 -29.45 54.27
CA THR A 97 25.23 -30.84 54.50
C THR A 97 26.45 -30.86 55.46
N GLU A 98 27.42 -29.99 55.27
CA GLU A 98 28.55 -29.83 56.15
C GLU A 98 28.14 -29.45 57.59
N ILE A 99 27.23 -28.53 57.74
CA ILE A 99 26.72 -28.07 59.02
C ILE A 99 26.02 -29.20 59.77
N ASN A 100 25.30 -30.08 59.07
CA ASN A 100 24.56 -31.20 59.66
C ASN A 100 25.46 -32.46 59.98
N THR A 101 26.67 -32.40 59.52
CA THR A 101 27.63 -33.51 59.83
C THR A 101 28.42 -33.16 61.06
#